data_83e1415d44e1543cb9294c473cddff9d
#
_entry.id   83e1415d44e1543cb9294c473cddff9d
#
_cell.length_a   1.000
_cell.length_b   1.000
_cell.length_c   1.000
_cell.angle_alpha   90.00
_cell.angle_beta   90.00
_cell.angle_gamma   90.00
#
_symmetry.space_group_name_H-M   'P 1'
#
loop_
_entity.id
_entity.type
_entity.pdbx_description
1 polymer ?
#
loop_
_entity_poly.entity_id
_entity_poly.type
_entity_poly.pdbx_seq_one_letter_code
_entity_poly.pdbx_strand_id
1 'polypeptide(L)'
;FNNDMWRVMGIVFYNNPDFFTINEEKKFNYGSVVEFAAERGIAMYDTASEIRRLNGDSSDKFLEIVKRTDIEELLRSLPLCRAIVTTGSKATEIVAQNAQSQIPAIGRSVEITLGNRTLQLYRMPSTSRAYPLKIEKKAAYYSKMFHEINLI
;
A
#
# COMPACT_ATOMS: atom_id res chain seq x y z
N PHE A 1 2.12 10.45 10.86
CA PHE A 1 2.45 9.62 12.03
C PHE A 1 1.26 8.76 12.49
N ASN A 2 0.06 9.00 11.98
CA ASN A 2 -1.17 8.28 12.33
C ASN A 2 -1.42 7.00 11.51
N ASN A 3 -0.46 6.59 10.70
CA ASN A 3 -0.50 5.39 9.88
C ASN A 3 0.68 4.48 10.27
N ASP A 4 0.45 3.16 10.31
CA ASP A 4 1.44 2.18 10.76
C ASP A 4 2.34 1.66 9.61
N MET A 5 2.18 2.13 8.37
CA MET A 5 2.90 1.59 7.21
C MET A 5 4.40 1.43 7.49
N TRP A 6 5.06 2.51 7.87
CA TRP A 6 6.51 2.48 8.08
C TRP A 6 6.93 1.71 9.34
N ARG A 7 6.04 1.59 10.34
CA ARG A 7 6.28 0.70 11.48
C ARG A 7 6.16 -0.77 11.08
N VAL A 8 5.19 -1.10 10.24
CA VAL A 8 5.05 -2.44 9.65
C VAL A 8 6.29 -2.79 8.82
N MET A 9 6.76 -1.87 7.96
CA MET A 9 8.01 -2.06 7.20
C MET A 9 9.22 -2.23 8.13
N GLY A 10 9.32 -1.43 9.18
CA GLY A 10 10.36 -1.56 10.19
C GLY A 10 10.37 -2.93 10.87
N ILE A 11 9.21 -3.46 11.25
CA ILE A 11 9.09 -4.81 11.81
C ILE A 11 9.53 -5.87 10.79
N VAL A 12 9.02 -5.80 9.57
CA VAL A 12 9.23 -6.83 8.54
C VAL A 12 10.68 -6.92 8.10
N PHE A 13 11.34 -5.79 7.87
CA PHE A 13 12.69 -5.77 7.29
C PHE A 13 13.81 -5.64 8.31
N TYR A 14 13.52 -5.09 9.49
CA TYR A 14 14.54 -4.74 10.48
C TYR A 14 14.23 -5.24 11.90
N ASN A 15 13.10 -5.94 12.08
CA ASN A 15 12.61 -6.36 13.41
C ASN A 15 12.51 -5.19 14.41
N ASN A 16 12.25 -4.00 13.92
CA ASN A 16 12.19 -2.78 14.71
C ASN A 16 11.07 -1.86 14.21
N PRO A 17 9.95 -1.67 14.96
CA PRO A 17 8.85 -0.81 14.54
C PRO A 17 9.23 0.67 14.45
N ASP A 18 10.28 1.08 15.11
CA ASP A 18 10.72 2.47 15.16
C ASP A 18 11.88 2.79 14.19
N PHE A 19 12.29 1.82 13.35
CA PHE A 19 13.42 1.98 12.43
C PHE A 19 13.32 3.25 11.56
N PHE A 20 12.12 3.57 11.09
CA PHE A 20 11.86 4.73 10.24
C PHE A 20 11.33 5.94 11.00
N THR A 21 11.36 5.96 12.35
CA THR A 21 10.76 7.05 13.14
C THR A 21 11.82 7.97 13.73
N ILE A 22 11.45 9.24 13.87
CA ILE A 22 12.14 10.22 14.71
C ILE A 22 11.17 10.49 15.86
N ASN A 23 11.35 9.77 16.98
CA ASN A 23 10.37 9.73 18.06
C ASN A 23 10.19 11.09 18.75
N GLU A 24 11.28 11.84 18.94
CA GLU A 24 11.27 13.18 19.54
C GLU A 24 10.40 14.16 18.75
N GLU A 25 10.41 14.02 17.42
CA GLU A 25 9.68 14.89 16.50
C GLU A 25 8.31 14.31 16.08
N LYS A 26 7.97 13.10 16.54
CA LYS A 26 6.75 12.36 16.17
C LYS A 26 6.51 12.30 14.65
N LYS A 27 7.56 12.10 13.88
CA LYS A 27 7.51 12.00 12.41
C LYS A 27 8.33 10.80 11.91
N PHE A 28 8.15 10.46 10.65
CA PHE A 28 9.00 9.48 9.98
C PHE A 28 10.23 10.15 9.39
N ASN A 29 11.36 9.45 9.39
CA ASN A 29 12.57 9.88 8.71
C ASN A 29 12.39 9.70 7.20
N TYR A 30 12.08 10.79 6.52
CA TYR A 30 11.79 10.79 5.09
C TYR A 30 12.99 10.27 4.26
N GLY A 31 14.22 10.66 4.60
CA GLY A 31 15.42 10.21 3.90
C GLY A 31 15.57 8.69 3.93
N SER A 32 15.48 8.08 5.14
CA SER A 32 15.55 6.62 5.31
C SER A 32 14.42 5.88 4.60
N VAL A 33 13.23 6.47 4.55
CA VAL A 33 12.07 5.92 3.84
C VAL A 33 12.31 5.89 2.33
N VAL A 34 12.81 6.98 1.75
CA VAL A 34 13.07 7.08 0.31
C VAL A 34 14.20 6.14 -0.10
N GLU A 35 15.29 6.09 0.66
CA GLU A 35 16.43 5.20 0.43
C GLU A 35 15.96 3.73 0.45
N PHE A 36 15.27 3.33 1.50
CA PHE A 36 14.71 1.98 1.61
C PHE A 36 13.80 1.61 0.42
N ALA A 37 12.88 2.50 0.05
CA ALA A 37 11.95 2.24 -1.05
C ALA A 37 12.71 2.06 -2.38
N ALA A 38 13.70 2.91 -2.65
CA ALA A 38 14.54 2.84 -3.84
C ALA A 38 15.37 1.55 -3.88
N GLU A 39 16.04 1.19 -2.78
CA GLU A 39 16.85 -0.03 -2.69
C GLU A 39 16.03 -1.31 -2.87
N ARG A 40 14.79 -1.32 -2.38
CA ARG A 40 13.90 -2.49 -2.46
C ARG A 40 13.03 -2.50 -3.71
N GLY A 41 13.10 -1.49 -4.57
CA GLY A 41 12.25 -1.40 -5.76
C GLY A 41 10.77 -1.23 -5.42
N ILE A 42 10.46 -0.51 -4.34
CA ILE A 42 9.10 -0.21 -3.89
C ILE A 42 8.71 1.18 -4.35
N ALA A 43 7.75 1.28 -5.27
CA ALA A 43 7.11 2.54 -5.62
C ALA A 43 5.81 2.70 -4.82
N MET A 44 5.53 3.91 -4.34
CA MET A 44 4.31 4.22 -3.58
C MET A 44 3.54 5.34 -4.28
N TYR A 45 2.24 5.13 -4.41
CA TYR A 45 1.36 6.09 -5.03
C TYR A 45 -0.07 5.98 -4.47
N ASP A 46 -0.82 7.08 -4.52
CA ASP A 46 -2.23 7.08 -4.13
C ASP A 46 -3.13 6.69 -5.32
N THR A 47 -4.17 5.91 -5.06
CA THR A 47 -5.15 5.49 -6.08
C THR A 47 -6.10 6.61 -6.51
N ALA A 48 -6.08 7.75 -5.81
CA ALA A 48 -6.84 8.96 -6.14
C ALA A 48 -5.92 10.17 -6.09
N SER A 49 -5.88 10.95 -7.16
CA SER A 49 -5.10 12.18 -7.23
C SER A 49 -5.85 13.41 -6.68
N GLU A 50 -7.17 13.31 -6.59
CA GLU A 50 -8.03 14.34 -6.01
C GLU A 50 -9.20 13.70 -5.25
N ILE A 51 -9.40 14.11 -4.01
CA ILE A 51 -10.45 13.62 -3.12
C ILE A 51 -11.22 14.80 -2.51
N ARG A 52 -12.52 14.59 -2.23
CA ARG A 52 -13.33 15.50 -1.42
C ARG A 52 -13.78 14.76 -0.16
N ARG A 53 -13.60 15.38 0.99
CA ARG A 53 -14.08 14.86 2.27
C ARG A 53 -15.50 15.38 2.52
N LEU A 54 -16.50 14.50 2.60
CA LEU A 54 -17.90 14.89 2.70
C LEU A 54 -18.28 15.36 4.13
N ASN A 55 -17.67 14.82 5.18
CA ASN A 55 -18.07 15.09 6.57
C ASN A 55 -16.91 15.56 7.47
N GLY A 56 -15.78 16.03 6.93
CA GLY A 56 -14.63 16.44 7.74
C GLY A 56 -13.97 15.29 8.53
N ASP A 57 -14.41 14.06 8.34
CA ASP A 57 -13.89 12.85 8.97
C ASP A 57 -12.69 12.31 8.18
N SER A 58 -11.69 11.78 8.89
CA SER A 58 -10.50 11.14 8.30
C SER A 58 -10.75 9.71 7.81
N SER A 59 -11.96 9.19 7.96
CA SER A 59 -12.35 7.85 7.50
C SER A 59 -12.51 7.80 5.99
N ASP A 60 -11.94 6.78 5.34
CA ASP A 60 -12.09 6.54 3.90
C ASP A 60 -13.54 6.27 3.46
N LYS A 61 -14.42 5.98 4.43
CA LYS A 61 -15.84 5.70 4.19
C LYS A 61 -16.59 6.90 3.60
N PHE A 62 -16.16 8.11 3.90
CA PHE A 62 -16.79 9.36 3.46
C PHE A 62 -15.94 10.13 2.43
N LEU A 63 -15.03 9.44 1.74
CA LEU A 63 -14.25 10.01 0.67
C LEU A 63 -14.99 9.92 -0.66
N GLU A 64 -15.25 11.07 -1.28
CA GLU A 64 -15.60 11.15 -2.68
C GLU A 64 -14.32 11.27 -3.51
N ILE A 65 -14.13 10.35 -4.45
CA ILE A 65 -12.98 10.39 -5.37
C ILE A 65 -13.37 11.30 -6.54
N VAL A 66 -12.73 12.45 -6.61
CA VAL A 66 -12.96 13.44 -7.69
C VAL A 66 -12.14 13.04 -8.92
N LYS A 67 -10.89 12.61 -8.74
CA LYS A 67 -10.01 12.17 -9.81
C LYS A 67 -9.24 10.91 -9.41
N ARG A 68 -9.39 9.86 -10.21
CA ARG A 68 -8.63 8.62 -10.05
C ARG A 68 -7.25 8.75 -10.68
N THR A 69 -6.28 8.06 -10.08
CA THR A 69 -4.96 7.89 -10.70
C THR A 69 -5.10 6.99 -11.93
N ASP A 70 -4.48 7.37 -13.03
CA ASP A 70 -4.31 6.49 -14.18
C ASP A 70 -3.21 5.47 -13.87
N ILE A 71 -3.63 4.26 -13.51
CA ILE A 71 -2.72 3.19 -13.08
C ILE A 71 -1.92 2.66 -14.28
N GLU A 72 -2.49 2.63 -15.47
CA GLU A 72 -1.76 2.18 -16.67
C GLU A 72 -0.65 3.16 -17.05
N GLU A 73 -0.93 4.46 -16.98
CA GLU A 73 0.09 5.50 -17.18
C GLU A 73 1.22 5.39 -16.15
N LEU A 74 0.86 5.20 -14.87
CA LEU A 74 1.85 5.00 -13.82
C LEU A 74 2.72 3.76 -14.09
N LEU A 75 2.13 2.66 -14.53
CA LEU A 75 2.86 1.42 -14.84
C LEU A 75 3.81 1.56 -16.04
N ARG A 76 3.56 2.49 -16.97
CA ARG A 76 4.51 2.77 -18.07
C ARG A 76 5.85 3.30 -17.54
N SER A 77 5.83 4.06 -16.45
CA SER A 77 7.04 4.54 -15.78
C SER A 77 7.73 3.47 -14.92
N LEU A 78 7.08 2.33 -14.67
CA LEU A 78 7.53 1.24 -13.81
C LEU A 78 7.62 -0.10 -14.58
N PRO A 79 8.51 -0.22 -15.59
CA PRO A 79 8.53 -1.38 -16.48
C PRO A 79 8.82 -2.72 -15.78
N LEU A 80 9.49 -2.71 -14.65
CA LEU A 80 9.84 -3.90 -13.86
C LEU A 80 8.81 -4.25 -12.77
N CYS A 81 7.73 -3.47 -12.64
CA CYS A 81 6.70 -3.75 -11.66
C CYS A 81 6.03 -5.11 -11.93
N ARG A 82 6.00 -5.99 -10.94
CA ARG A 82 5.42 -7.35 -11.01
C ARG A 82 4.17 -7.52 -10.19
N ALA A 83 4.00 -6.68 -9.18
CA ALA A 83 2.90 -6.75 -8.24
C ALA A 83 2.40 -5.35 -7.87
N ILE A 84 1.09 -5.21 -7.76
CA ILE A 84 0.43 -4.05 -7.15
C ILE A 84 -0.07 -4.48 -5.78
N VAL A 85 0.36 -3.76 -4.76
CA VAL A 85 -0.02 -4.02 -3.37
C VAL A 85 -0.92 -2.89 -2.89
N THR A 86 -2.16 -3.20 -2.56
CA THR A 86 -3.14 -2.23 -2.06
C THR A 86 -3.33 -2.37 -0.57
N THR A 87 -3.44 -1.25 0.14
CA THR A 87 -3.67 -1.19 1.58
C THR A 87 -5.11 -0.78 1.87
N GLY A 88 -5.91 -1.74 2.34
CA GLY A 88 -7.33 -1.51 2.64
C GLY A 88 -8.26 -1.69 1.43
N SER A 89 -9.57 -1.65 1.68
CA SER A 89 -10.60 -2.03 0.71
C SER A 89 -10.72 -1.05 -0.45
N LYS A 90 -10.71 0.26 -0.16
CA LYS A 90 -10.98 1.29 -1.17
C LYS A 90 -9.95 1.29 -2.30
N ALA A 91 -8.67 1.23 -1.94
CA ALA A 91 -7.58 1.13 -2.92
C ALA A 91 -7.69 -0.15 -3.76
N THR A 92 -8.03 -1.28 -3.12
CA THR A 92 -8.22 -2.56 -3.83
C THR A 92 -9.37 -2.49 -4.83
N GLU A 93 -10.51 -1.93 -4.43
CA GLU A 93 -11.69 -1.76 -5.30
C GLU A 93 -11.34 -0.94 -6.56
N ILE A 94 -10.60 0.15 -6.40
CA ILE A 94 -10.20 1.02 -7.52
C ILE A 94 -9.32 0.25 -8.51
N VAL A 95 -8.29 -0.46 -8.02
CA VAL A 95 -7.39 -1.23 -8.90
C VAL A 95 -8.13 -2.38 -9.56
N ALA A 96 -8.95 -3.14 -8.81
CA ALA A 96 -9.73 -4.25 -9.34
C ALA A 96 -10.74 -3.79 -10.42
N GLN A 97 -11.39 -2.64 -10.22
CA GLN A 97 -12.28 -2.05 -11.22
C GLN A 97 -11.53 -1.67 -12.51
N ASN A 98 -10.35 -1.04 -12.41
CA ASN A 98 -9.53 -0.72 -13.57
C ASN A 98 -9.10 -1.97 -14.35
N ALA A 99 -8.76 -3.04 -13.64
CA ALA A 99 -8.36 -4.33 -14.23
C ALA A 99 -9.54 -5.23 -14.61
N GLN A 100 -10.78 -4.82 -14.36
CA GLN A 100 -11.98 -5.65 -14.54
C GLN A 100 -11.87 -7.03 -13.88
N SER A 101 -11.25 -7.07 -12.70
CA SER A 101 -10.96 -8.28 -11.95
C SER A 101 -11.81 -8.41 -10.69
N GLN A 102 -11.83 -9.62 -10.14
CA GLN A 102 -12.38 -9.84 -8.80
C GLN A 102 -11.48 -9.21 -7.72
N ILE A 103 -12.10 -8.84 -6.60
CA ILE A 103 -11.39 -8.31 -5.43
C ILE A 103 -10.81 -9.48 -4.63
N PRO A 104 -9.49 -9.57 -4.41
CA PRO A 104 -8.91 -10.63 -3.60
C PRO A 104 -9.32 -10.51 -2.13
N ALA A 105 -9.34 -11.64 -1.42
CA ALA A 105 -9.49 -11.65 0.03
C ALA A 105 -8.26 -10.98 0.70
N ILE A 106 -8.42 -10.49 1.94
CA ILE A 106 -7.32 -9.85 2.68
C ILE A 106 -6.16 -10.86 2.85
N GLY A 107 -4.95 -10.42 2.54
CA GLY A 107 -3.74 -11.23 2.57
C GLY A 107 -3.62 -12.22 1.41
N ARG A 108 -4.38 -12.03 0.33
CA ARG A 108 -4.34 -12.84 -0.88
C ARG A 108 -4.09 -11.99 -2.11
N SER A 109 -3.76 -12.65 -3.21
CA SER A 109 -3.62 -12.03 -4.52
C SER A 109 -4.53 -12.67 -5.56
N VAL A 110 -4.72 -11.94 -6.64
CA VAL A 110 -5.27 -12.42 -7.91
C VAL A 110 -4.40 -11.90 -9.05
N GLU A 111 -4.35 -12.67 -10.12
CA GLU A 111 -3.73 -12.19 -11.35
C GLU A 111 -4.65 -11.19 -12.03
N ILE A 112 -4.08 -10.09 -12.49
CA ILE A 112 -4.78 -9.03 -13.20
C ILE A 112 -4.06 -8.67 -14.49
N THR A 113 -4.80 -8.14 -15.45
CA THR A 113 -4.23 -7.54 -16.67
C THR A 113 -4.55 -6.05 -16.70
N LEU A 114 -3.55 -5.21 -16.86
CA LEU A 114 -3.66 -3.77 -17.06
C LEU A 114 -2.89 -3.38 -18.31
N GLY A 115 -3.61 -2.88 -19.32
CA GLY A 115 -3.04 -2.70 -20.66
C GLY A 115 -2.55 -4.03 -21.23
N ASN A 116 -1.27 -4.11 -21.56
CA ASN A 116 -0.62 -5.33 -22.07
C ASN A 116 0.21 -6.08 -21.02
N ARG A 117 0.03 -5.78 -19.72
CA ARG A 117 0.84 -6.34 -18.64
C ARG A 117 0.00 -7.21 -17.72
N THR A 118 0.54 -8.38 -17.42
CA THR A 118 0.00 -9.29 -16.38
C THR A 118 0.76 -9.08 -15.08
N LEU A 119 0.03 -8.86 -13.99
CA LEU A 119 0.54 -8.48 -12.67
C LEU A 119 -0.23 -9.26 -11.58
N GLN A 120 0.36 -9.35 -10.39
CA GLN A 120 -0.35 -9.81 -9.19
C GLN A 120 -0.93 -8.61 -8.44
N LEU A 121 -2.24 -8.62 -8.16
CA LEU A 121 -2.89 -7.66 -7.27
C LEU A 121 -3.01 -8.28 -5.88
N TYR A 122 -2.29 -7.73 -4.90
CA TYR A 122 -2.38 -8.10 -3.49
C TYR A 122 -3.30 -7.15 -2.73
N ARG A 123 -4.18 -7.71 -1.91
CA ARG A 123 -4.96 -6.94 -0.93
C ARG A 123 -4.40 -7.14 0.46
N MET A 124 -3.79 -6.10 1.02
CA MET A 124 -3.29 -6.12 2.38
C MET A 124 -4.26 -5.45 3.36
N PRO A 125 -4.21 -5.82 4.65
CA PRO A 125 -4.98 -5.09 5.66
C PRO A 125 -4.55 -3.62 5.68
N SER A 126 -5.50 -2.74 6.02
CA SER A 126 -5.21 -1.31 6.16
C SER A 126 -4.13 -1.07 7.22
N THR A 127 -3.19 -0.18 6.90
CA THR A 127 -2.17 0.29 7.83
C THR A 127 -2.63 1.46 8.70
N SER A 128 -3.86 1.94 8.52
CA SER A 128 -4.45 2.93 9.42
C SER A 128 -4.46 2.43 10.86
N ARG A 129 -4.14 3.30 11.82
CA ARG A 129 -4.27 2.99 13.25
C ARG A 129 -5.71 2.75 13.71
N ALA A 130 -6.68 3.35 13.00
CA ALA A 130 -8.09 3.11 13.25
C ALA A 130 -8.57 1.71 12.79
N TYR A 131 -7.78 1.00 11.98
CA TYR A 131 -8.12 -0.36 11.56
C TYR A 131 -7.87 -1.35 12.71
N PRO A 132 -8.88 -2.14 13.14
CA PRO A 132 -8.84 -2.94 14.39
C PRO A 132 -8.00 -4.22 14.24
N LEU A 133 -6.74 -4.08 13.88
CA LEU A 133 -5.77 -5.15 13.77
C LEU A 133 -4.45 -4.72 14.41
N LYS A 134 -3.91 -5.56 15.32
CA LYS A 134 -2.62 -5.29 15.97
C LYS A 134 -1.50 -5.20 14.95
N ILE A 135 -0.50 -4.37 15.22
CA ILE A 135 0.59 -4.08 14.29
C ILE A 135 1.40 -5.35 13.93
N GLU A 136 1.60 -6.26 14.88
CA GLU A 136 2.32 -7.51 14.65
C GLU A 136 1.57 -8.42 13.66
N LYS A 137 0.23 -8.42 13.74
CA LYS A 137 -0.60 -9.14 12.78
C LYS A 137 -0.58 -8.47 11.41
N LYS A 138 -0.61 -7.13 11.35
CA LYS A 138 -0.39 -6.42 10.08
C LYS A 138 0.94 -6.83 9.48
N ALA A 139 2.03 -6.76 10.25
CA ALA A 139 3.38 -7.13 9.81
C ALA A 139 3.46 -8.58 9.30
N ALA A 140 2.78 -9.53 9.94
CA ALA A 140 2.75 -10.92 9.48
C ALA A 140 2.12 -11.06 8.07
N TYR A 141 1.03 -10.33 7.77
CA TYR A 141 0.45 -10.29 6.42
C TYR A 141 1.44 -9.75 5.38
N TYR A 142 2.09 -8.64 5.69
CA TYR A 142 3.05 -8.00 4.78
C TYR A 142 4.30 -8.86 4.59
N SER A 143 4.84 -9.46 5.67
CA SER A 143 5.98 -10.37 5.60
C SER A 143 5.69 -11.55 4.66
N LYS A 144 4.54 -12.21 4.84
CA LYS A 144 4.13 -13.31 3.96
C LYS A 144 4.08 -12.86 2.49
N MET A 145 3.47 -11.74 2.18
CA MET A 145 3.36 -11.21 0.82
C MET A 145 4.75 -10.90 0.25
N PHE A 146 5.65 -10.28 1.02
CA PHE A 146 7.01 -9.96 0.55
C PHE A 146 7.85 -11.21 0.27
N HIS A 147 7.67 -12.31 1.02
CA HIS A 147 8.25 -13.61 0.68
C HIS A 147 7.67 -14.16 -0.63
N GLU A 148 6.36 -14.10 -0.82
CA GLU A 148 5.70 -14.60 -2.04
C GLU A 148 6.19 -13.89 -3.31
N ILE A 149 6.52 -12.61 -3.24
CA ILE A 149 7.06 -11.84 -4.37
C ILE A 149 8.60 -11.79 -4.40
N ASN A 150 9.28 -12.56 -3.56
CA ASN A 150 10.75 -12.65 -3.43
C ASN A 150 11.40 -11.27 -3.20
N LEU A 151 10.86 -10.47 -2.29
CA LEU A 151 11.44 -9.20 -1.86
C LEU A 151 12.26 -9.33 -0.55
N ILE A 152 11.98 -10.36 0.22
CA ILE A 152 12.72 -10.80 1.43
C ILE A 152 12.86 -12.30 1.43
#